data_1948a924fe7059e433a22510841849e9
#
_entry.id   1948a924fe7059e433a22510841849e9
#
_cell.length_a   1.000
_cell.length_b   1.000
_cell.length_c   1.000
_cell.angle_alpha   90.00
_cell.angle_beta   90.00
_cell.angle_gamma   90.00
#
_symmetry.space_group_name_H-M   'P 1'
#
loop_
_entity.id
_entity.type
_entity.pdbx_description
1 polymer ?
#
loop_
_entity_poly.entity_id
_entity_poly.type
_entity_poly.pdbx_seq_one_letter_code
_entity_poly.pdbx_strand_id
1 'polypeptide(L)'
;MQTAAATAPVRFVPRETALRTPAAPSAIATLCSTCHLKDLCLPCGLTGSDVQRLDSLKFARRRIKEGEALYHEGERFQFIYAVRSGTFKSSLNLKDGREQVTGFQMAGELLGLDGLASGKHASSAIALEDSEICAIPYAHLTELASVSPDLHIAMSRMMSREIVREHGLMMLLGSMNAEQRLASFLLNISQRLKARGYSATEFHLRMMRVDIGSYLGMKLETVSRTFTAFGQQGLLKVQKKHVQILDLDALQRIFDGQLQ
;
A
#
# COMPACT_ATOMS: atom_id res chain seq x y z
N MET A 1 17.25 38.81 -50.00
CA MET A 1 18.09 37.77 -49.44
C MET A 1 17.94 37.80 -47.92
N GLN A 2 17.06 36.98 -47.38
CA GLN A 2 16.85 36.86 -45.92
C GLN A 2 17.56 35.59 -45.47
N THR A 3 18.57 35.75 -44.62
CA THR A 3 19.31 34.67 -44.00
C THR A 3 18.49 34.07 -42.86
N ALA A 4 18.06 32.81 -42.99
CA ALA A 4 17.41 32.03 -41.94
C ALA A 4 18.44 31.65 -40.85
N ALA A 5 18.17 32.06 -39.63
CA ALA A 5 18.95 31.66 -38.47
C ALA A 5 18.59 30.19 -38.11
N ALA A 6 19.57 29.31 -38.18
CA ALA A 6 19.44 27.91 -37.76
C ALA A 6 19.41 27.84 -36.23
N THR A 7 18.29 27.37 -35.67
CA THR A 7 18.15 27.04 -34.25
C THR A 7 18.93 25.74 -33.96
N ALA A 8 19.91 25.82 -33.05
CA ALA A 8 20.67 24.69 -32.59
C ALA A 8 19.78 23.72 -31.79
N PRO A 9 19.97 22.36 -31.92
CA PRO A 9 19.18 21.39 -31.18
C PRO A 9 19.55 21.40 -29.70
N VAL A 10 18.52 21.46 -28.85
CA VAL A 10 18.66 21.30 -27.40
C VAL A 10 19.12 19.88 -27.11
N ARG A 11 20.36 19.72 -26.67
CA ARG A 11 20.89 18.45 -26.16
C ARG A 11 20.33 18.22 -24.76
N PHE A 12 19.46 17.24 -24.64
CA PHE A 12 19.08 16.66 -23.34
C PHE A 12 20.29 15.91 -22.79
N VAL A 13 20.90 16.44 -21.73
CA VAL A 13 21.90 15.72 -20.93
C VAL A 13 21.08 14.94 -19.87
N PRO A 14 21.10 13.58 -19.88
CA PRO A 14 20.49 12.82 -18.82
C PRO A 14 21.23 13.15 -17.51
N ARG A 15 20.51 13.66 -16.52
CA ARG A 15 21.04 13.74 -15.16
C ARG A 15 21.23 12.30 -14.69
N GLU A 16 22.46 11.81 -14.68
CA GLU A 16 22.82 10.57 -13.97
C GLU A 16 22.47 10.77 -12.49
N THR A 17 21.30 10.31 -12.10
CA THR A 17 20.97 10.09 -10.70
C THR A 17 21.88 8.95 -10.26
N ALA A 18 22.93 9.27 -9.51
CA ALA A 18 23.81 8.29 -8.89
C ALA A 18 22.91 7.26 -8.17
N LEU A 19 22.96 6.01 -8.66
CA LEU A 19 22.36 4.85 -8.04
C LEU A 19 22.87 4.79 -6.61
N ARG A 20 22.09 5.31 -5.66
CA ARG A 20 22.34 5.08 -4.24
C ARG A 20 22.21 3.57 -4.03
N THR A 21 23.34 2.91 -3.90
CA THR A 21 23.40 1.54 -3.37
C THR A 21 22.58 1.54 -2.08
N PRO A 22 21.56 0.68 -1.96
CA PRO A 22 20.77 0.60 -0.73
C PRO A 22 21.72 0.35 0.44
N ALA A 23 21.62 1.18 1.48
CA ALA A 23 22.40 1.02 2.70
C ALA A 23 22.29 -0.43 3.18
N ALA A 24 23.44 -1.03 3.52
CA ALA A 24 23.49 -2.39 4.03
C ALA A 24 22.48 -2.55 5.18
N PRO A 25 21.60 -3.56 5.16
CA PRO A 25 20.56 -3.73 6.15
C PRO A 25 21.19 -3.89 7.54
N SER A 26 20.66 -3.18 8.54
CA SER A 26 21.02 -3.42 9.94
C SER A 26 20.74 -4.89 10.27
N ALA A 27 21.77 -5.57 10.83
CA ALA A 27 21.86 -7.03 10.95
C ALA A 27 20.89 -7.68 11.97
N ILE A 28 19.69 -7.15 12.17
CA ILE A 28 18.67 -7.81 13.01
C ILE A 28 17.90 -8.75 12.11
N ALA A 29 18.21 -10.04 12.18
CA ALA A 29 17.44 -11.08 11.51
C ALA A 29 16.01 -11.10 12.06
N THR A 30 15.04 -11.10 11.16
CA THR A 30 13.61 -11.25 11.53
C THR A 30 13.26 -12.73 11.51
N LEU A 31 12.64 -13.19 12.60
CA LEU A 31 12.03 -14.52 12.68
C LEU A 31 10.51 -14.37 12.52
N CYS A 32 9.95 -15.07 11.54
CA CYS A 32 8.51 -15.10 11.31
C CYS A 32 7.77 -15.86 12.42
N SER A 33 8.40 -16.88 13.00
CA SER A 33 7.84 -17.70 14.08
C SER A 33 7.48 -16.91 15.34
N THR A 34 8.25 -15.86 15.66
CA THR A 34 8.03 -14.99 16.83
C THR A 34 7.38 -13.65 16.46
N CYS A 35 7.00 -13.46 15.21
CA CYS A 35 6.41 -12.20 14.76
C CYS A 35 4.94 -12.11 15.17
N HIS A 36 4.54 -11.00 15.80
CA HIS A 36 3.14 -10.73 16.17
C HIS A 36 2.20 -10.55 14.97
N LEU A 37 2.75 -10.35 13.76
CA LEU A 37 1.98 -10.21 12.52
C LEU A 37 1.88 -11.51 11.72
N LYS A 38 2.33 -12.66 12.24
CA LYS A 38 2.38 -13.92 11.51
C LYS A 38 1.03 -14.32 10.90
N ASP A 39 -0.07 -14.02 11.60
CA ASP A 39 -1.42 -14.39 11.16
C ASP A 39 -2.02 -13.40 10.12
N LEU A 40 -1.34 -12.29 9.86
CA LEU A 40 -1.72 -11.28 8.86
C LEU A 40 -0.75 -11.21 7.66
N CYS A 41 0.46 -11.74 7.82
CA CYS A 41 1.56 -11.63 6.88
C CYS A 41 1.79 -12.94 6.09
N LEU A 42 2.92 -13.06 5.41
CA LEU A 42 3.36 -14.22 4.64
C LEU A 42 3.17 -15.58 5.36
N PRO A 43 3.46 -15.73 6.68
CA PRO A 43 3.30 -17.00 7.37
C PRO A 43 1.86 -17.41 7.62
N CYS A 44 0.88 -16.58 7.33
CA CYS A 44 -0.53 -16.87 7.61
C CYS A 44 -1.01 -18.19 6.97
N GLY A 45 -1.39 -19.14 7.81
CA GLY A 45 -1.86 -20.47 7.39
C GLY A 45 -0.76 -21.46 7.05
N LEU A 46 0.50 -21.15 7.34
CA LEU A 46 1.61 -22.10 7.23
C LEU A 46 1.72 -23.00 8.45
N THR A 47 2.23 -24.23 8.26
CA THR A 47 2.60 -25.13 9.35
C THR A 47 3.82 -24.63 10.10
N GLY A 48 4.02 -25.13 11.34
CA GLY A 48 5.19 -24.75 12.14
C GLY A 48 6.53 -25.05 11.46
N SER A 49 6.61 -26.18 10.72
CA SER A 49 7.81 -26.56 9.95
C SER A 49 8.11 -25.60 8.82
N ASP A 50 7.09 -25.11 8.09
CA ASP A 50 7.27 -24.16 6.99
C ASP A 50 7.62 -22.75 7.51
N VAL A 51 7.07 -22.36 8.66
CA VAL A 51 7.46 -21.11 9.32
C VAL A 51 8.93 -21.16 9.76
N GLN A 52 9.43 -22.31 10.28
CA GLN A 52 10.84 -22.48 10.61
C GLN A 52 11.75 -22.40 9.37
N ARG A 53 11.30 -22.95 8.23
CA ARG A 53 12.01 -22.78 6.95
C ARG A 53 12.08 -21.34 6.51
N LEU A 54 11.00 -20.55 6.66
CA LEU A 54 11.03 -19.12 6.42
C LEU A 54 12.03 -18.40 7.33
N ASP A 55 12.13 -18.81 8.60
CA ASP A 55 13.09 -18.22 9.54
C ASP A 55 14.54 -18.44 9.12
N SER A 56 14.84 -19.56 8.43
CA SER A 56 16.18 -19.83 7.90
C SER A 56 16.64 -18.82 6.84
N LEU A 57 15.71 -18.14 6.16
CA LEU A 57 16.02 -17.12 5.15
C LEU A 57 16.53 -15.79 5.76
N LYS A 58 16.40 -15.60 7.08
CA LYS A 58 16.93 -14.44 7.82
C LYS A 58 16.63 -13.10 7.14
N PHE A 59 15.35 -12.77 6.98
CA PHE A 59 14.93 -11.53 6.33
C PHE A 59 15.54 -10.29 6.96
N ALA A 60 16.04 -9.40 6.12
CA ALA A 60 16.60 -8.14 6.56
C ALA A 60 15.50 -7.14 6.93
N ARG A 61 15.65 -6.46 8.06
CA ARG A 61 14.81 -5.31 8.42
C ARG A 61 15.40 -4.04 7.84
N ARG A 62 14.51 -3.19 7.34
CA ARG A 62 14.86 -1.83 6.89
C ARG A 62 13.92 -0.82 7.52
N ARG A 63 14.47 0.29 7.99
CA ARG A 63 13.72 1.46 8.42
C ARG A 63 13.61 2.41 7.24
N ILE A 64 12.41 2.93 7.04
CA ILE A 64 12.08 3.87 5.97
C ILE A 64 11.46 5.09 6.65
N LYS A 65 12.00 6.27 6.36
CA LYS A 65 11.50 7.52 6.93
C LYS A 65 10.23 7.98 6.25
N GLU A 66 9.41 8.77 6.97
CA GLU A 66 8.26 9.45 6.38
C GLU A 66 8.66 10.19 5.10
N GLY A 67 7.91 10.00 4.01
CA GLY A 67 8.16 10.57 2.70
C GLY A 67 9.25 9.87 1.87
N GLU A 68 10.00 8.91 2.44
CA GLU A 68 11.00 8.14 1.70
C GLU A 68 10.33 7.06 0.86
N ALA A 69 10.82 6.90 -0.38
CA ALA A 69 10.39 5.80 -1.25
C ALA A 69 11.09 4.50 -0.85
N LEU A 70 10.30 3.43 -0.73
CA LEU A 70 10.80 2.08 -0.59
C LEU A 70 11.39 1.58 -1.90
N TYR A 71 10.70 1.88 -3.01
CA TYR A 71 11.13 1.70 -4.39
C TYR A 71 10.34 2.64 -5.31
N HIS A 72 10.87 2.89 -6.50
CA HIS A 72 10.22 3.67 -7.55
C HIS A 72 9.77 2.79 -8.72
N GLU A 73 8.76 3.26 -9.44
CA GLU A 73 8.34 2.71 -10.72
C GLU A 73 9.55 2.57 -11.67
N GLY A 74 9.67 1.41 -12.34
CA GLY A 74 10.76 1.08 -13.25
C GLY A 74 12.03 0.54 -12.58
N GLU A 75 12.19 0.62 -11.26
CA GLU A 75 13.30 0.00 -10.55
C GLU A 75 13.26 -1.53 -10.65
N ARG A 76 14.45 -2.13 -10.59
CA ARG A 76 14.59 -3.59 -10.69
C ARG A 76 13.94 -4.28 -9.49
N PHE A 77 13.03 -5.20 -9.76
CA PHE A 77 12.40 -6.04 -8.74
C PHE A 77 13.41 -7.12 -8.26
N GLN A 78 13.59 -7.19 -6.95
CA GLN A 78 14.43 -8.19 -6.28
C GLN A 78 13.81 -8.73 -5.00
N PHE A 79 12.94 -7.93 -4.37
CA PHE A 79 12.38 -8.21 -3.06
C PHE A 79 10.86 -8.04 -3.06
N ILE A 80 10.18 -8.89 -2.32
CA ILE A 80 8.87 -8.60 -1.76
C ILE A 80 9.11 -7.98 -0.38
N TYR A 81 8.30 -6.99 -0.02
CA TYR A 81 8.45 -6.30 1.24
C TYR A 81 7.22 -6.52 2.11
N ALA A 82 7.42 -7.04 3.33
CA ALA A 82 6.35 -7.13 4.32
C ALA A 82 6.42 -5.92 5.25
N VAL A 83 5.34 -5.16 5.36
CA VAL A 83 5.26 -4.03 6.28
C VAL A 83 5.22 -4.56 7.71
N ARG A 84 6.22 -4.21 8.52
CA ARG A 84 6.29 -4.59 9.93
C ARG A 84 5.64 -3.56 10.85
N SER A 85 5.83 -2.29 10.56
CA SER A 85 5.16 -1.16 11.21
C SER A 85 5.06 0.01 10.24
N GLY A 86 4.09 0.88 10.48
CA GLY A 86 3.84 2.05 9.64
C GLY A 86 2.86 1.77 8.51
N THR A 87 2.79 2.74 7.60
CA THR A 87 1.84 2.78 6.49
C THR A 87 2.54 3.28 5.24
N PHE A 88 2.29 2.64 4.11
CA PHE A 88 2.78 3.03 2.79
C PHE A 88 1.62 3.39 1.87
N LYS A 89 1.88 4.24 0.88
CA LYS A 89 1.03 4.38 -0.31
C LYS A 89 1.74 3.78 -1.51
N SER A 90 1.00 3.07 -2.34
CA SER A 90 1.42 2.68 -3.68
C SER A 90 0.78 3.60 -4.70
N SER A 91 1.54 4.02 -5.71
CA SER A 91 1.05 4.94 -6.73
C SER A 91 1.68 4.70 -8.09
N LEU A 92 0.93 5.05 -9.13
CA LEU A 92 1.34 5.10 -10.53
C LEU A 92 1.48 6.56 -10.96
N ASN A 93 2.51 6.87 -11.73
CA ASN A 93 2.68 8.18 -12.32
C ASN A 93 2.21 8.18 -13.77
N LEU A 94 1.27 9.06 -14.10
CA LEU A 94 0.88 9.28 -15.47
C LEU A 94 1.91 10.14 -16.19
N LYS A 95 1.99 10.01 -17.53
CA LYS A 95 2.94 10.76 -18.35
C LYS A 95 2.80 12.29 -18.24
N ASP A 96 1.64 12.77 -17.83
CA ASP A 96 1.33 14.19 -17.59
C ASP A 96 1.71 14.67 -16.18
N GLY A 97 2.35 13.83 -15.36
CA GLY A 97 2.81 14.14 -14.01
C GLY A 97 1.77 13.95 -12.92
N ARG A 98 0.55 13.52 -13.25
CA ARG A 98 -0.45 13.19 -12.22
C ARG A 98 -0.10 11.87 -11.54
N GLU A 99 -0.24 11.83 -10.23
CA GLU A 99 -0.09 10.63 -9.41
C GLU A 99 -1.48 10.00 -9.15
N GLN A 100 -1.61 8.71 -9.44
CA GLN A 100 -2.78 7.91 -9.04
C GLN A 100 -2.38 6.96 -7.92
N VAL A 101 -2.92 7.18 -6.73
CA VAL A 101 -2.77 6.23 -5.62
C VAL A 101 -3.59 4.98 -5.91
N THR A 102 -2.93 3.83 -5.88
CA THR A 102 -3.53 2.51 -6.13
C THR A 102 -3.79 1.73 -4.85
N GLY A 103 -3.11 2.07 -3.75
CA GLY A 103 -3.29 1.37 -2.50
C GLY A 103 -2.63 2.04 -1.30
N PHE A 104 -3.08 1.60 -0.12
CA PHE A 104 -2.44 1.90 1.15
C PHE A 104 -2.14 0.58 1.86
N GLN A 105 -0.88 0.33 2.19
CA GLN A 105 -0.44 -0.89 2.86
C GLN A 105 -0.05 -0.60 4.31
N MET A 106 -0.55 -1.46 5.22
CA MET A 106 -0.33 -1.39 6.66
C MET A 106 0.47 -2.59 7.16
N ALA A 107 0.84 -2.59 8.44
CA ALA A 107 1.53 -3.70 9.08
C ALA A 107 0.88 -5.07 8.78
N GLY A 108 1.67 -6.06 8.37
CA GLY A 108 1.24 -7.39 7.95
C GLY A 108 0.90 -7.52 6.46
N GLU A 109 0.87 -6.43 5.70
CA GLU A 109 0.59 -6.46 4.27
C GLU A 109 1.88 -6.40 3.44
N LEU A 110 1.79 -6.79 2.17
CA LEU A 110 2.93 -6.90 1.28
C LEU A 110 2.98 -5.77 0.26
N LEU A 111 4.18 -5.45 -0.16
CA LEU A 111 4.52 -4.52 -1.23
C LEU A 111 5.46 -5.19 -2.23
N GLY A 112 5.46 -4.75 -3.47
CA GLY A 112 6.38 -5.17 -4.51
C GLY A 112 5.88 -6.35 -5.36
N LEU A 113 4.67 -6.87 -5.16
CA LEU A 113 4.10 -7.95 -5.98
C LEU A 113 3.93 -7.53 -7.45
N ASP A 114 3.80 -6.24 -7.71
CA ASP A 114 3.70 -5.64 -9.04
C ASP A 114 4.92 -5.87 -9.94
N GLY A 115 6.09 -6.16 -9.34
CA GLY A 115 7.32 -6.41 -10.07
C GLY A 115 7.49 -7.85 -10.60
N LEU A 116 6.62 -8.78 -10.21
CA LEU A 116 6.77 -10.21 -10.50
C LEU A 116 6.74 -10.54 -12.00
N ALA A 117 5.89 -9.88 -12.76
CA ALA A 117 5.68 -10.21 -14.17
C ALA A 117 6.81 -9.67 -15.08
N SER A 118 7.33 -8.48 -14.79
CA SER A 118 8.27 -7.76 -15.67
C SER A 118 9.71 -7.74 -15.16
N GLY A 119 9.94 -8.14 -13.91
CA GLY A 119 11.24 -7.97 -13.23
C GLY A 119 11.55 -6.51 -12.86
N LYS A 120 10.55 -5.61 -12.95
CA LYS A 120 10.63 -4.20 -12.55
C LYS A 120 9.34 -3.80 -11.84
N HIS A 121 9.45 -2.94 -10.85
CA HIS A 121 8.28 -2.39 -10.17
C HIS A 121 7.42 -1.59 -11.16
N ALA A 122 6.13 -1.87 -11.19
CA ALA A 122 5.16 -1.15 -12.01
C ALA A 122 4.64 0.12 -11.32
N SER A 123 4.84 0.24 -10.00
CA SER A 123 4.40 1.36 -9.18
C SER A 123 5.54 1.87 -8.29
N SER A 124 5.33 3.02 -7.64
CA SER A 124 6.18 3.50 -6.55
C SER A 124 5.52 3.24 -5.21
N ALA A 125 6.32 2.95 -4.16
CA ALA A 125 5.84 2.81 -2.79
C ALA A 125 6.53 3.83 -1.88
N ILE A 126 5.74 4.67 -1.20
CA ILE A 126 6.22 5.77 -0.35
C ILE A 126 5.69 5.61 1.07
N ALA A 127 6.55 5.76 2.06
CA ALA A 127 6.18 5.71 3.48
C ALA A 127 5.39 6.97 3.88
N LEU A 128 4.23 6.79 4.53
CA LEU A 128 3.39 7.88 5.04
C LEU A 128 3.70 8.27 6.49
N GLU A 129 4.57 7.52 7.13
CA GLU A 129 5.10 7.72 8.47
C GLU A 129 6.41 6.93 8.61
N ASP A 130 7.19 7.18 9.67
CA ASP A 130 8.38 6.37 9.97
C ASP A 130 7.97 4.89 10.08
N SER A 131 8.51 4.06 9.21
CA SER A 131 8.06 2.69 8.96
C SER A 131 9.19 1.68 9.05
N GLU A 132 8.86 0.42 9.31
CA GLU A 132 9.81 -0.70 9.25
C GLU A 132 9.25 -1.79 8.33
N ILE A 133 10.11 -2.36 7.49
CA ILE A 133 9.77 -3.46 6.59
C ILE A 133 10.71 -4.65 6.78
N CYS A 134 10.21 -5.85 6.43
CA CYS A 134 11.04 -7.02 6.19
C CYS A 134 11.25 -7.15 4.67
N ALA A 135 12.51 -7.08 4.23
CA ALA A 135 12.87 -7.31 2.82
C ALA A 135 13.09 -8.81 2.59
N ILE A 136 12.26 -9.40 1.76
CA ILE A 136 12.22 -10.84 1.47
C ILE A 136 12.78 -11.03 0.06
N PRO A 137 14.00 -11.59 -0.11
CA PRO A 137 14.55 -11.86 -1.43
C PRO A 137 13.63 -12.82 -2.20
N TYR A 138 13.09 -12.39 -3.34
CA TYR A 138 12.10 -13.18 -4.08
C TYR A 138 12.69 -14.50 -4.60
N ALA A 139 13.95 -14.50 -5.03
CA ALA A 139 14.64 -15.71 -5.50
C ALA A 139 14.69 -16.80 -4.41
N HIS A 140 15.03 -16.43 -3.16
CA HIS A 140 15.06 -17.38 -2.05
C HIS A 140 13.66 -17.87 -1.65
N LEU A 141 12.66 -16.96 -1.76
CA LEU A 141 11.27 -17.32 -1.46
C LEU A 141 10.74 -18.34 -2.47
N THR A 142 11.02 -18.17 -3.76
CA THR A 142 10.62 -19.12 -4.82
C THR A 142 11.35 -20.44 -4.72
N GLU A 143 12.65 -20.43 -4.39
CA GLU A 143 13.41 -21.64 -4.11
C GLU A 143 12.80 -22.44 -2.97
N LEU A 144 12.46 -21.78 -1.86
CA LEU A 144 11.80 -22.43 -0.74
C LEU A 144 10.39 -22.95 -1.11
N ALA A 145 9.62 -22.18 -1.88
CA ALA A 145 8.28 -22.56 -2.34
C ALA A 145 8.30 -23.77 -3.28
N SER A 146 9.41 -24.03 -4.00
CA SER A 146 9.55 -25.20 -4.88
C SER A 146 9.58 -26.53 -4.11
N VAL A 147 9.96 -26.49 -2.83
CA VAL A 147 10.05 -27.67 -1.94
C VAL A 147 9.03 -27.65 -0.80
N SER A 148 8.20 -26.60 -0.71
CA SER A 148 7.14 -26.45 0.29
C SER A 148 5.80 -26.12 -0.39
N PRO A 149 4.92 -27.14 -0.60
CA PRO A 149 3.60 -26.93 -1.20
C PRO A 149 2.75 -25.91 -0.43
N ASP A 150 2.81 -25.89 0.89
CA ASP A 150 2.04 -24.97 1.73
C ASP A 150 2.50 -23.53 1.52
N LEU A 151 3.80 -23.27 1.37
CA LEU A 151 4.32 -21.93 1.06
C LEU A 151 3.90 -21.49 -0.35
N HIS A 152 3.93 -22.39 -1.33
CA HIS A 152 3.43 -22.11 -2.67
C HIS A 152 1.94 -21.70 -2.64
N ILE A 153 1.12 -22.43 -1.90
CA ILE A 153 -0.30 -22.12 -1.71
C ILE A 153 -0.47 -20.77 -1.00
N ALA A 154 0.34 -20.50 0.05
CA ALA A 154 0.29 -19.21 0.76
C ALA A 154 0.61 -18.03 -0.16
N MET A 155 1.63 -18.15 -1.02
CA MET A 155 1.96 -17.14 -2.03
C MET A 155 0.82 -16.93 -3.04
N SER A 156 0.22 -18.01 -3.52
CA SER A 156 -0.93 -17.94 -4.44
C SER A 156 -2.14 -17.25 -3.80
N ARG A 157 -2.42 -17.56 -2.52
CA ARG A 157 -3.48 -16.89 -1.75
C ARG A 157 -3.22 -15.39 -1.59
N MET A 158 -1.97 -14.97 -1.38
CA MET A 158 -1.63 -13.55 -1.28
C MET A 158 -1.87 -12.81 -2.59
N MET A 159 -1.45 -13.36 -3.73
CA MET A 159 -1.73 -12.80 -5.05
C MET A 159 -3.24 -12.73 -5.32
N SER A 160 -3.99 -13.77 -4.96
CA SER A 160 -5.45 -13.80 -5.11
C SER A 160 -6.13 -12.70 -4.26
N ARG A 161 -5.69 -12.48 -3.02
CA ARG A 161 -6.21 -11.40 -2.17
C ARG A 161 -5.96 -10.02 -2.78
N GLU A 162 -4.79 -9.82 -3.39
CA GLU A 162 -4.46 -8.58 -4.08
C GLU A 162 -5.39 -8.36 -5.29
N ILE A 163 -5.58 -9.37 -6.13
CA ILE A 163 -6.51 -9.32 -7.26
C ILE A 163 -7.94 -8.97 -6.80
N VAL A 164 -8.43 -9.61 -5.74
CA VAL A 164 -9.77 -9.31 -5.19
C VAL A 164 -9.85 -7.88 -4.67
N ARG A 165 -8.79 -7.38 -4.04
CA ARG A 165 -8.72 -5.97 -3.58
C ARG A 165 -8.78 -5.00 -4.75
N GLU A 166 -8.05 -5.26 -5.82
CA GLU A 166 -8.06 -4.45 -7.04
C GLU A 166 -9.43 -4.47 -7.74
N HIS A 167 -10.10 -5.62 -7.80
CA HIS A 167 -11.48 -5.72 -8.28
C HIS A 167 -12.45 -4.89 -7.44
N GLY A 168 -12.30 -4.90 -6.11
CA GLY A 168 -13.08 -4.05 -5.21
C GLY A 168 -12.89 -2.56 -5.48
N LEU A 169 -11.64 -2.13 -5.73
CA LEU A 169 -11.33 -0.75 -6.09
C LEU A 169 -11.94 -0.37 -7.46
N MET A 170 -11.85 -1.24 -8.46
CA MET A 170 -12.48 -1.01 -9.78
C MET A 170 -14.01 -0.86 -9.65
N MET A 171 -14.66 -1.72 -8.87
CA MET A 171 -16.10 -1.60 -8.62
C MET A 171 -16.43 -0.27 -7.92
N LEU A 172 -15.65 0.10 -6.90
CA LEU A 172 -15.81 1.37 -6.19
C LEU A 172 -15.72 2.56 -7.15
N LEU A 173 -14.69 2.59 -8.00
CA LEU A 173 -14.45 3.69 -8.93
C LEU A 173 -15.49 3.73 -10.08
N GLY A 174 -16.01 2.57 -10.49
CA GLY A 174 -16.92 2.46 -11.63
C GLY A 174 -18.41 2.70 -11.30
N SER A 175 -18.85 2.34 -10.09
CA SER A 175 -20.29 2.26 -9.80
C SER A 175 -20.76 3.04 -8.56
N MET A 176 -19.85 3.55 -7.72
CA MET A 176 -20.22 4.20 -6.47
C MET A 176 -20.15 5.74 -6.55
N ASN A 177 -21.06 6.42 -5.85
CA ASN A 177 -21.01 7.87 -5.66
C ASN A 177 -19.97 8.28 -4.60
N ALA A 178 -19.76 9.59 -4.40
CA ALA A 178 -18.74 10.12 -3.49
C ALA A 178 -18.90 9.68 -2.04
N GLU A 179 -20.13 9.61 -1.54
CA GLU A 179 -20.43 9.19 -0.17
C GLU A 179 -20.16 7.69 0.02
N GLN A 180 -20.62 6.87 -0.92
CA GLN A 180 -20.36 5.43 -0.91
C GLN A 180 -18.85 5.13 -0.97
N ARG A 181 -18.08 5.84 -1.81
CA ARG A 181 -16.63 5.68 -1.91
C ARG A 181 -15.93 6.00 -0.59
N LEU A 182 -16.31 7.12 0.06
CA LEU A 182 -15.72 7.50 1.34
C LEU A 182 -16.15 6.54 2.46
N ALA A 183 -17.41 6.11 2.50
CA ALA A 183 -17.90 5.13 3.46
C ALA A 183 -17.13 3.79 3.30
N SER A 184 -17.01 3.27 2.08
CA SER A 184 -16.22 2.07 1.77
C SER A 184 -14.77 2.19 2.25
N PHE A 185 -14.12 3.31 1.99
CA PHE A 185 -12.75 3.56 2.44
C PHE A 185 -12.64 3.51 3.97
N LEU A 186 -13.52 4.21 4.69
CA LEU A 186 -13.48 4.25 6.16
C LEU A 186 -13.79 2.88 6.78
N LEU A 187 -14.75 2.15 6.24
CA LEU A 187 -15.07 0.78 6.66
C LEU A 187 -13.89 -0.17 6.43
N ASN A 188 -13.22 -0.07 5.28
CA ASN A 188 -12.03 -0.86 4.97
C ASN A 188 -10.89 -0.58 5.96
N ILE A 189 -10.58 0.70 6.24
CA ILE A 189 -9.57 1.08 7.25
C ILE A 189 -9.95 0.56 8.63
N SER A 190 -11.20 0.75 9.05
CA SER A 190 -11.76 0.26 10.32
C SER A 190 -11.56 -1.25 10.48
N GLN A 191 -11.97 -2.04 9.49
CA GLN A 191 -11.84 -3.50 9.50
C GLN A 191 -10.38 -3.95 9.57
N ARG A 192 -9.51 -3.31 8.78
CA ARG A 192 -8.08 -3.63 8.76
C ARG A 192 -7.39 -3.31 10.08
N LEU A 193 -7.74 -2.19 10.73
CA LEU A 193 -7.25 -1.83 12.06
C LEU A 193 -7.76 -2.81 13.13
N LYS A 194 -9.05 -3.19 13.08
CA LYS A 194 -9.63 -4.19 13.98
C LYS A 194 -8.89 -5.53 13.89
N ALA A 195 -8.57 -5.99 12.68
CA ALA A 195 -7.81 -7.22 12.48
C ALA A 195 -6.40 -7.18 13.09
N ARG A 196 -5.85 -5.99 13.36
CA ARG A 196 -4.54 -5.75 14.01
C ARG A 196 -4.65 -5.49 15.51
N GLY A 197 -5.85 -5.63 16.10
CA GLY A 197 -6.09 -5.37 17.53
C GLY A 197 -6.24 -3.89 17.89
N TYR A 198 -6.37 -2.99 16.91
CA TYR A 198 -6.65 -1.57 17.14
C TYR A 198 -8.16 -1.30 17.20
N SER A 199 -8.52 -0.08 17.62
CA SER A 199 -9.90 0.37 17.60
C SER A 199 -10.47 0.35 16.18
N ALA A 200 -11.68 -0.20 16.03
CA ALA A 200 -12.41 -0.16 14.78
C ALA A 200 -13.10 1.19 14.54
N THR A 201 -13.35 1.94 15.59
CA THR A 201 -14.15 3.17 15.53
C THR A 201 -13.37 4.44 15.79
N GLU A 202 -12.13 4.33 16.28
CA GLU A 202 -11.31 5.51 16.60
C GLU A 202 -9.86 5.29 16.15
N PHE A 203 -9.38 6.12 15.22
CA PHE A 203 -8.05 5.98 14.62
C PHE A 203 -7.55 7.26 13.98
N HIS A 204 -6.25 7.27 13.68
CA HIS A 204 -5.60 8.35 12.92
C HIS A 204 -5.33 7.88 11.49
N LEU A 205 -5.85 8.62 10.51
CA LEU A 205 -5.49 8.44 9.10
C LEU A 205 -4.05 8.92 8.88
N ARG A 206 -3.21 8.07 8.28
CA ARG A 206 -1.83 8.43 7.95
C ARG A 206 -1.72 9.18 6.62
N MET A 207 -2.62 8.89 5.70
CA MET A 207 -2.73 9.53 4.39
C MET A 207 -3.34 10.94 4.49
N MET A 208 -2.94 11.80 3.57
CA MET A 208 -3.54 13.12 3.41
C MET A 208 -4.86 13.04 2.62
N ARG A 209 -5.69 14.09 2.70
CA ARG A 209 -6.93 14.15 1.93
C ARG A 209 -6.71 14.08 0.42
N VAL A 210 -5.58 14.59 -0.07
CA VAL A 210 -5.19 14.50 -1.47
C VAL A 210 -4.91 13.05 -1.87
N ASP A 211 -4.23 12.27 -1.03
CA ASP A 211 -3.97 10.84 -1.28
C ASP A 211 -5.27 10.03 -1.29
N ILE A 212 -6.17 10.32 -0.33
CA ILE A 212 -7.51 9.71 -0.28
C ILE A 212 -8.30 10.05 -1.54
N GLY A 213 -8.25 11.30 -1.99
CA GLY A 213 -8.91 11.74 -3.21
C GLY A 213 -8.36 11.02 -4.44
N SER A 214 -7.04 10.94 -4.58
CA SER A 214 -6.38 10.18 -5.64
C SER A 214 -6.83 8.72 -5.64
N TYR A 215 -6.81 8.05 -4.49
CA TYR A 215 -7.25 6.66 -4.34
C TYR A 215 -8.72 6.44 -4.71
N LEU A 216 -9.61 7.36 -4.30
CA LEU A 216 -11.06 7.26 -4.52
C LEU A 216 -11.54 7.86 -5.85
N GLY A 217 -10.63 8.39 -6.69
CA GLY A 217 -11.00 9.08 -7.93
C GLY A 217 -11.84 10.34 -7.65
N MET A 218 -11.54 11.09 -6.59
CA MET A 218 -12.27 12.26 -6.14
C MET A 218 -11.34 13.47 -6.02
N LYS A 219 -11.86 14.67 -6.30
CA LYS A 219 -11.12 15.91 -6.01
C LYS A 219 -11.01 16.11 -4.49
N LEU A 220 -9.93 16.78 -4.04
CA LEU A 220 -9.67 17.11 -2.63
C LEU A 220 -10.88 17.78 -1.98
N GLU A 221 -11.49 18.75 -2.68
CA GLU A 221 -12.65 19.48 -2.17
C GLU A 221 -13.87 18.57 -1.97
N THR A 222 -14.07 17.59 -2.86
CA THR A 222 -15.14 16.60 -2.74
C THR A 222 -14.92 15.71 -1.52
N VAL A 223 -13.70 15.20 -1.33
CA VAL A 223 -13.35 14.42 -0.13
C VAL A 223 -13.64 15.24 1.13
N SER A 224 -13.18 16.49 1.18
CA SER A 224 -13.35 17.36 2.35
C SER A 224 -14.83 17.65 2.64
N ARG A 225 -15.63 17.94 1.59
CA ARG A 225 -17.09 18.16 1.73
C ARG A 225 -17.81 16.90 2.23
N THR A 226 -17.47 15.74 1.70
CA THR A 226 -18.08 14.47 2.11
C THR A 226 -17.78 14.16 3.59
N PHE A 227 -16.54 14.39 4.05
CA PHE A 227 -16.21 14.27 5.47
C PHE A 227 -17.01 15.22 6.35
N THR A 228 -17.20 16.48 5.90
CA THR A 228 -18.03 17.48 6.62
C THR A 228 -19.48 17.04 6.67
N ALA A 229 -20.05 16.57 5.55
CA ALA A 229 -21.41 16.05 5.48
C ALA A 229 -21.63 14.88 6.46
N PHE A 230 -20.71 13.91 6.49
CA PHE A 230 -20.78 12.81 7.45
C PHE A 230 -20.69 13.28 8.92
N GLY A 231 -19.90 14.33 9.18
CA GLY A 231 -19.87 14.97 10.50
C GLY A 231 -21.20 15.63 10.88
N GLN A 232 -21.84 16.36 9.96
CA GLN A 232 -23.14 16.99 10.16
C GLN A 232 -24.27 15.97 10.35
N GLN A 233 -24.19 14.83 9.70
CA GLN A 233 -25.11 13.70 9.85
C GLN A 233 -24.88 12.89 11.14
N GLY A 234 -23.87 13.24 11.94
CA GLY A 234 -23.55 12.51 13.18
C GLY A 234 -22.89 11.15 12.98
N LEU A 235 -22.41 10.84 11.78
CA LEU A 235 -21.76 9.56 11.46
C LEU A 235 -20.30 9.52 11.91
N LEU A 236 -19.62 10.67 11.85
CA LEU A 236 -18.21 10.83 12.17
C LEU A 236 -17.96 12.04 13.05
N LYS A 237 -16.92 11.95 13.88
CA LYS A 237 -16.25 13.11 14.45
C LYS A 237 -14.83 13.14 13.91
N VAL A 238 -14.44 14.26 13.29
CA VAL A 238 -13.13 14.36 12.61
C VAL A 238 -12.40 15.59 13.13
N GLN A 239 -11.15 15.37 13.59
CA GLN A 239 -10.23 16.44 14.00
C GLN A 239 -8.89 16.23 13.28
N LYS A 240 -8.62 17.01 12.22
CA LYS A 240 -7.44 16.84 11.35
C LYS A 240 -7.38 15.44 10.75
N LYS A 241 -6.43 14.60 11.21
CA LYS A 241 -6.25 13.20 10.79
C LYS A 241 -6.93 12.21 11.73
N HIS A 242 -7.41 12.65 12.89
CA HIS A 242 -8.12 11.81 13.84
C HIS A 242 -9.58 11.65 13.42
N VAL A 243 -10.03 10.42 13.32
CA VAL A 243 -11.38 10.03 12.90
C VAL A 243 -11.98 9.16 14.00
N GLN A 244 -13.17 9.53 14.44
CA GLN A 244 -14.03 8.72 15.30
C GLN A 244 -15.31 8.41 14.53
N ILE A 245 -15.57 7.13 14.27
CA ILE A 245 -16.82 6.65 13.67
C ILE A 245 -17.84 6.53 14.81
N LEU A 246 -18.92 7.26 14.71
CA LEU A 246 -19.98 7.29 15.71
C LEU A 246 -21.07 6.24 15.43
N ASP A 247 -21.31 5.94 14.14
CA ASP A 247 -22.28 4.94 13.69
C ASP A 247 -21.73 4.12 12.52
N LEU A 248 -21.20 2.93 12.83
CA LEU A 248 -20.69 1.98 11.84
C LEU A 248 -21.80 1.42 10.95
N ASP A 249 -22.97 1.16 11.51
CA ASP A 249 -24.07 0.55 10.78
C ASP A 249 -24.66 1.54 9.77
N ALA A 250 -24.73 2.83 10.13
CA ALA A 250 -25.13 3.87 9.18
C ALA A 250 -24.12 4.03 8.03
N LEU A 251 -22.81 3.98 8.30
CA LEU A 251 -21.78 3.96 7.24
C LEU A 251 -21.94 2.74 6.33
N GLN A 252 -22.27 1.58 6.88
CA GLN A 252 -22.52 0.37 6.10
C GLN A 252 -23.77 0.56 5.21
N ARG A 253 -24.86 1.13 5.72
CA ARG A 253 -26.05 1.42 4.91
C ARG A 253 -25.77 2.39 3.77
N ILE A 254 -24.92 3.40 3.97
CA ILE A 254 -24.49 4.31 2.90
C ILE A 254 -23.70 3.51 1.83
N PHE A 255 -22.75 2.69 2.24
CA PHE A 255 -21.99 1.85 1.33
C PHE A 255 -22.90 0.93 0.48
N ASP A 256 -23.91 0.32 1.12
CA ASP A 256 -24.87 -0.56 0.47
C ASP A 256 -25.91 0.18 -0.41
N GLY A 257 -25.87 1.52 -0.43
CA GLY A 257 -26.83 2.34 -1.20
C GLY A 257 -28.24 2.40 -0.60
N GLN A 258 -28.37 2.09 0.70
CA GLN A 258 -29.68 2.01 1.38
C GLN A 258 -30.11 3.32 2.07
N LEU A 259 -29.24 4.34 2.11
CA LEU A 259 -29.55 5.68 2.57
C LEU A 259 -29.53 6.63 1.38
N GLN A 260 -30.71 7.11 0.98
CA GLN A 260 -30.91 8.27 0.12
C GLN A 260 -31.27 9.48 0.98
#